data_ecc0ca0536b778d368884381481f88f4
#
_entry.id   ecc0ca0536b778d368884381481f88f4
#
_cell.length_a   1.000
_cell.length_b   1.000
_cell.length_c   1.000
_cell.angle_alpha   90.00
_cell.angle_beta   90.00
_cell.angle_gamma   90.00
#
_symmetry.space_group_name_H-M   'P 1'
#
loop_
_entity.id
_entity.type
_entity.pdbx_description
1 polymer ?
#
loop_
_entity_poly.entity_id
_entity_poly.type
_entity_poly.pdbx_seq_one_letter_code
_entity_poly.pdbx_strand_id
1 'polypeptide(L)'
;MKQVILFIFLLALLSSCGGKSKSSSVIEAEKAIPLRYAENLSLSATEDYTIARLRNPWDTTRILHTYVLVDKEKSLPADLPEGTLVRTPLSKAVVYSSVHCGLLNQIGALKSIGGVCDLKYIKLQEVQDGCRTGSIADVGNGMNPDIEKIIDLHPDAIMLSPFENSGGYGRVEKLNIPIIECADYMETSALGRAEWMRFYGLLFGEAQKADSLFAEVEKNYNELKALVAPLSSAPSVISELKNGSAWYVPGGKSTSARIYADAGANYVFADDEHSGSIPLAFETVFDKGQNADFWLIKYNQAIDKTYKELEQDYAPYTGFRAFKERNIYGCNTGKVDFYEDSPFHPDRLLKDLIKIFHPTLLEGYELKYFTKLAE
;
A
#
# COMPACT_ATOMS: atom_id res chain seq x y z
N MET A 1 78.94 -27.54 -23.86
CA MET A 1 79.72 -26.32 -23.83
C MET A 1 78.94 -25.24 -23.16
N LYS A 2 79.44 -24.92 -21.96
CA LYS A 2 79.74 -23.54 -21.48
C LYS A 2 78.50 -22.60 -21.44
N GLN A 3 78.14 -21.89 -20.41
CA GLN A 3 78.83 -21.48 -19.20
C GLN A 3 77.79 -21.09 -18.12
N VAL A 4 78.11 -21.40 -16.92
CA VAL A 4 77.58 -20.88 -15.65
C VAL A 4 78.02 -19.42 -15.53
N ILE A 5 77.14 -18.50 -15.13
CA ILE A 5 77.53 -17.30 -14.37
C ILE A 5 76.54 -17.07 -13.26
N LEU A 6 77.03 -17.22 -12.07
CA LEU A 6 76.58 -16.88 -10.75
C LEU A 6 76.71 -15.37 -10.56
N PHE A 7 75.67 -14.65 -10.03
CA PHE A 7 75.90 -13.39 -9.36
C PHE A 7 75.09 -13.32 -8.05
N ILE A 8 75.82 -13.07 -7.03
CA ILE A 8 75.52 -13.06 -5.61
C ILE A 8 75.18 -11.62 -5.17
N PHE A 9 74.19 -11.47 -4.29
CA PHE A 9 74.02 -10.44 -3.24
C PHE A 9 73.94 -8.97 -3.58
N LEU A 10 72.80 -8.35 -3.19
CA LEU A 10 72.86 -7.21 -2.23
C LEU A 10 71.56 -7.09 -1.45
N LEU A 11 71.61 -7.37 -0.15
CA LEU A 11 70.60 -6.96 0.85
C LEU A 11 70.64 -5.43 0.97
N ALA A 12 69.51 -4.77 0.80
CA ALA A 12 69.30 -3.41 1.31
C ALA A 12 68.03 -3.38 2.14
N LEU A 13 68.20 -3.39 3.42
CA LEU A 13 67.21 -3.00 4.43
C LEU A 13 66.90 -1.50 4.26
N LEU A 14 65.66 -1.19 3.87
CA LEU A 14 65.11 0.14 4.11
C LEU A 14 63.82 -0.01 4.95
N SER A 15 64.01 0.15 6.23
CA SER A 15 62.95 0.52 7.18
C SER A 15 62.39 1.85 6.73
N SER A 16 61.15 1.89 6.29
CA SER A 16 60.40 3.13 6.17
C SER A 16 59.11 3.06 6.92
N CYS A 17 58.99 4.02 7.80
CA CYS A 17 57.93 4.30 8.73
C CYS A 17 56.53 4.45 8.14
N GLY A 18 55.54 3.98 8.92
CA GLY A 18 54.36 4.76 9.21
C GLY A 18 53.40 5.03 8.05
N GLY A 19 52.78 4.01 7.49
CA GLY A 19 51.48 4.19 6.85
C GLY A 19 50.39 3.91 7.90
N LYS A 20 49.64 4.93 8.31
CA LYS A 20 48.36 4.74 9.02
C LYS A 20 47.55 3.72 8.22
N SER A 21 47.40 2.54 8.78
CA SER A 21 46.38 1.57 8.34
C SER A 21 45.07 2.34 8.30
N LYS A 22 44.57 2.61 7.11
CA LYS A 22 43.14 2.88 6.96
C LYS A 22 42.46 1.66 7.50
N SER A 23 41.78 1.81 8.63
CA SER A 23 40.82 0.85 9.11
C SER A 23 39.93 0.56 7.90
N SER A 24 40.05 -0.65 7.34
CA SER A 24 39.03 -1.19 6.47
C SER A 24 37.81 -1.30 7.37
N SER A 25 36.87 -0.36 7.22
CA SER A 25 35.54 -0.52 7.80
C SER A 25 35.04 -1.87 7.28
N VAL A 26 34.93 -2.82 8.19
CA VAL A 26 34.23 -4.08 7.92
C VAL A 26 32.82 -3.63 7.59
N ILE A 27 32.45 -3.63 6.31
CA ILE A 27 31.05 -3.43 5.93
C ILE A 27 30.32 -4.59 6.58
N GLU A 28 29.60 -4.28 7.64
CA GLU A 28 28.82 -5.26 8.37
C GLU A 28 27.76 -5.85 7.43
N ALA A 29 27.67 -7.19 7.40
CA ALA A 29 26.78 -7.85 6.47
C ALA A 29 25.31 -7.50 6.80
N GLU A 30 24.61 -6.94 5.84
CA GLU A 30 23.17 -6.69 5.95
C GLU A 30 22.43 -7.99 6.27
N LYS A 31 21.62 -7.98 7.34
CA LYS A 31 20.77 -9.09 7.73
C LYS A 31 19.36 -8.85 7.21
N ALA A 32 18.86 -9.72 6.35
CA ALA A 32 17.49 -9.60 5.83
C ALA A 32 16.46 -9.65 6.97
N ILE A 33 15.48 -8.74 6.89
CA ILE A 33 14.25 -8.79 7.68
C ILE A 33 13.22 -9.49 6.78
N PRO A 34 12.79 -10.72 7.11
CA PRO A 34 11.97 -11.51 6.20
C PRO A 34 10.57 -10.91 6.06
N LEU A 35 10.14 -10.71 4.82
CA LEU A 35 8.77 -10.43 4.41
C LEU A 35 8.23 -11.67 3.70
N ARG A 36 6.96 -12.00 3.92
CA ARG A 36 6.37 -13.25 3.41
C ARG A 36 5.48 -13.05 2.19
N TYR A 37 4.90 -11.89 2.05
CA TYR A 37 3.86 -11.59 1.07
C TYR A 37 4.16 -10.39 0.19
N ALA A 38 4.85 -9.38 0.72
CA ALA A 38 5.21 -8.19 -0.04
C ALA A 38 6.26 -8.53 -1.10
N GLU A 39 5.96 -8.24 -2.36
CA GLU A 39 6.82 -8.50 -3.52
C GLU A 39 7.62 -7.26 -3.94
N ASN A 40 7.09 -6.07 -3.63
CA ASN A 40 7.67 -4.80 -4.03
C ASN A 40 8.44 -4.10 -2.90
N LEU A 41 8.59 -4.74 -1.75
CA LEU A 41 9.35 -4.23 -0.61
C LEU A 41 10.35 -5.28 -0.14
N SER A 42 11.58 -4.87 0.16
CA SER A 42 12.55 -5.67 0.89
C SER A 42 13.18 -4.84 2.01
N LEU A 43 13.41 -5.49 3.13
CA LEU A 43 14.01 -4.89 4.33
C LEU A 43 15.26 -5.64 4.73
N SER A 44 16.32 -4.91 5.10
CA SER A 44 17.52 -5.47 5.70
C SER A 44 18.08 -4.51 6.76
N ALA A 45 18.78 -5.03 7.73
CA ALA A 45 19.34 -4.22 8.82
C ALA A 45 20.79 -4.59 9.10
N THR A 46 21.55 -3.60 9.57
CA THR A 46 22.82 -3.73 10.28
C THR A 46 22.61 -3.29 11.74
N GLU A 47 23.68 -3.20 12.53
CA GLU A 47 23.60 -2.60 13.88
C GLU A 47 23.27 -1.09 13.83
N ASP A 48 23.68 -0.40 12.75
CA ASP A 48 23.63 1.06 12.68
C ASP A 48 22.44 1.61 11.90
N TYR A 49 21.93 0.88 10.91
CA TYR A 49 20.85 1.34 10.05
C TYR A 49 19.99 0.19 9.50
N THR A 50 18.82 0.54 9.03
CA THR A 50 17.92 -0.35 8.27
C THR A 50 17.80 0.16 6.84
N ILE A 51 17.80 -0.75 5.87
CA ILE A 51 17.59 -0.43 4.46
C ILE A 51 16.22 -0.95 4.05
N ALA A 52 15.44 -0.07 3.43
CA ALA A 52 14.21 -0.44 2.74
C ALA A 52 14.40 -0.19 1.24
N ARG A 53 14.26 -1.25 0.43
CA ARG A 53 14.32 -1.15 -1.03
C ARG A 53 12.94 -1.41 -1.62
N LEU A 54 12.45 -0.45 -2.35
CA LEU A 54 11.19 -0.53 -3.08
C LEU A 54 11.49 -0.97 -4.51
N ARG A 55 10.95 -2.09 -4.92
CA ARG A 55 10.99 -2.56 -6.29
C ARG A 55 10.07 -1.70 -7.15
N ASN A 56 10.47 -1.41 -8.38
CA ASN A 56 9.62 -0.66 -9.29
C ASN A 56 8.47 -1.55 -9.79
N PRO A 57 7.21 -1.25 -9.45
CA PRO A 57 6.08 -2.10 -9.82
C PRO A 57 5.73 -2.06 -11.33
N TRP A 58 6.20 -1.05 -12.05
CA TRP A 58 6.00 -0.90 -13.51
C TRP A 58 7.16 -1.48 -14.32
N ASP A 59 8.33 -1.61 -13.70
CA ASP A 59 9.52 -2.26 -14.28
C ASP A 59 10.24 -3.04 -13.17
N THR A 60 9.83 -4.27 -12.98
CA THR A 60 10.28 -5.13 -11.87
C THR A 60 11.77 -5.52 -11.93
N THR A 61 12.49 -5.12 -13.00
CA THR A 61 13.94 -5.28 -13.11
C THR A 61 14.72 -4.14 -12.42
N ARG A 62 14.01 -3.08 -11.97
CA ARG A 62 14.59 -1.87 -11.39
C ARG A 62 14.14 -1.67 -9.95
N ILE A 63 14.95 -0.96 -9.18
CA ILE A 63 14.58 -0.39 -7.89
C ILE A 63 13.86 0.94 -8.14
N LEU A 64 12.72 1.12 -7.50
CA LEU A 64 12.01 2.39 -7.49
C LEU A 64 12.74 3.36 -6.57
N HIS A 65 12.99 2.95 -5.31
CA HIS A 65 13.67 3.77 -4.32
C HIS A 65 14.42 2.92 -3.29
N THR A 66 15.48 3.49 -2.73
CA THR A 66 16.20 2.93 -1.58
C THR A 66 16.20 3.94 -0.44
N TYR A 67 15.74 3.54 0.73
CA TYR A 67 15.81 4.33 1.96
C TYR A 67 16.82 3.73 2.91
N VAL A 68 17.61 4.61 3.53
CA VAL A 68 18.55 4.28 4.61
C VAL A 68 18.00 4.91 5.90
N LEU A 69 17.45 4.07 6.77
CA LEU A 69 16.80 4.48 8.00
C LEU A 69 17.84 4.48 9.13
N VAL A 70 18.13 5.63 9.70
CA VAL A 70 19.08 5.78 10.83
C VAL A 70 18.35 6.40 12.01
N ASP A 71 18.44 5.75 13.17
CA ASP A 71 17.83 6.25 14.40
C ASP A 71 18.34 7.66 14.73
N LYS A 72 17.43 8.57 15.11
CA LYS A 72 17.76 9.97 15.48
C LYS A 72 18.70 10.04 16.68
N GLU A 73 18.65 9.07 17.58
CA GLU A 73 19.52 8.98 18.77
C GLU A 73 20.93 8.50 18.43
N LYS A 74 21.13 7.85 17.27
CA LYS A 74 22.45 7.40 16.82
C LYS A 74 23.18 8.46 16.03
N SER A 75 24.50 8.46 16.13
CA SER A 75 25.36 9.22 15.21
C SER A 75 25.23 8.67 13.80
N LEU A 76 25.41 9.51 12.78
CA LEU A 76 25.44 9.03 11.41
C LEU A 76 26.72 8.20 11.18
N PRO A 77 26.58 6.97 10.66
CA PRO A 77 27.73 6.18 10.21
C PRO A 77 28.53 6.94 9.14
N ALA A 78 29.85 6.76 9.12
CA ALA A 78 30.71 7.40 8.15
C ALA A 78 30.49 6.89 6.72
N ASP A 79 30.15 5.60 6.60
CA ASP A 79 29.94 4.90 5.33
C ASP A 79 28.50 4.41 5.25
N LEU A 80 27.59 5.25 4.74
CA LEU A 80 26.21 4.86 4.45
C LEU A 80 26.09 4.34 3.02
N PRO A 81 25.23 3.33 2.76
CA PRO A 81 24.93 2.91 1.40
C PRO A 81 24.20 4.01 0.61
N GLU A 82 24.19 3.88 -0.72
CA GLU A 82 23.45 4.79 -1.58
C GLU A 82 21.93 4.69 -1.32
N GLY A 83 21.26 5.84 -1.21
CA GLY A 83 19.83 5.95 -0.96
C GLY A 83 19.43 7.24 -0.26
N THR A 84 18.13 7.42 -0.07
CA THR A 84 17.61 8.57 0.69
C THR A 84 17.76 8.29 2.19
N LEU A 85 18.56 9.13 2.87
CA LEU A 85 18.68 9.09 4.31
C LEU A 85 17.38 9.55 4.98
N VAL A 86 16.83 8.73 5.87
CA VAL A 86 15.67 9.05 6.70
C VAL A 86 16.06 8.88 8.17
N ARG A 87 15.94 9.97 8.94
CA ARG A 87 16.17 9.93 10.40
C ARG A 87 14.89 9.51 11.11
N THR A 88 14.90 8.33 11.72
CA THR A 88 13.76 7.75 12.42
C THR A 88 13.88 7.84 13.95
N PRO A 89 12.77 7.86 14.71
CA PRO A 89 11.39 7.91 14.22
C PRO A 89 11.02 9.25 13.60
N LEU A 90 10.13 9.21 12.58
CA LEU A 90 9.51 10.42 12.06
C LEU A 90 8.57 11.00 13.12
N SER A 91 8.75 12.27 13.45
CA SER A 91 7.94 12.97 14.45
C SER A 91 6.93 13.93 13.83
N LYS A 92 7.15 14.30 12.57
CA LYS A 92 6.26 15.18 11.82
C LYS A 92 6.29 14.83 10.34
N ALA A 93 5.20 14.28 9.81
CA ALA A 93 5.07 13.94 8.41
C ALA A 93 3.91 14.68 7.75
N VAL A 94 4.07 15.00 6.45
CA VAL A 94 2.93 15.38 5.58
C VAL A 94 2.43 14.13 4.90
N VAL A 95 1.14 13.81 5.07
CA VAL A 95 0.53 12.58 4.57
C VAL A 95 -0.53 12.90 3.51
N TYR A 96 -0.33 12.39 2.30
CA TYR A 96 -1.20 12.73 1.15
C TYR A 96 -2.46 11.85 1.05
N SER A 97 -2.48 10.71 1.71
CA SER A 97 -3.56 9.73 1.54
C SER A 97 -4.28 9.42 2.84
N SER A 98 -5.61 9.37 2.81
CA SER A 98 -6.45 8.88 3.92
C SER A 98 -6.08 7.45 4.33
N VAL A 99 -5.62 6.62 3.40
CA VAL A 99 -5.12 5.24 3.64
C VAL A 99 -4.01 5.25 4.68
N HIS A 100 -3.01 6.12 4.50
CA HIS A 100 -1.87 6.20 5.41
C HIS A 100 -2.20 6.94 6.70
N CYS A 101 -3.15 7.89 6.69
CA CYS A 101 -3.68 8.45 7.93
C CYS A 101 -4.33 7.37 8.80
N GLY A 102 -5.15 6.50 8.19
CA GLY A 102 -5.76 5.35 8.87
C GLY A 102 -4.73 4.40 9.46
N LEU A 103 -3.72 4.02 8.66
CA LEU A 103 -2.63 3.16 9.13
C LEU A 103 -1.88 3.77 10.31
N LEU A 104 -1.47 5.04 10.20
CA LEU A 104 -0.72 5.71 11.28
C LEU A 104 -1.53 5.78 12.58
N ASN A 105 -2.85 5.92 12.49
CA ASN A 105 -3.72 5.81 13.65
C ASN A 105 -3.67 4.38 14.25
N GLN A 106 -3.77 3.36 13.44
CA GLN A 106 -3.81 1.96 13.87
C GLN A 106 -2.49 1.52 14.53
N ILE A 107 -1.35 1.92 13.99
CA ILE A 107 -0.04 1.61 14.60
C ILE A 107 0.35 2.56 15.74
N GLY A 108 -0.46 3.59 16.05
CA GLY A 108 -0.22 4.52 17.17
C GLY A 108 0.64 5.73 16.84
N ALA A 109 0.91 5.97 15.56
CA ALA A 109 1.73 7.07 15.06
C ALA A 109 0.92 8.31 14.62
N LEU A 110 -0.37 8.40 14.98
CA LEU A 110 -1.25 9.51 14.59
C LEU A 110 -0.68 10.89 14.93
N LYS A 111 -0.02 11.02 16.07
CA LYS A 111 0.59 12.29 16.54
C LYS A 111 1.72 12.78 15.64
N SER A 112 2.27 11.91 14.81
CA SER A 112 3.32 12.27 13.84
C SER A 112 2.75 12.85 12.54
N ILE A 113 1.42 12.92 12.38
CA ILE A 113 0.80 13.63 11.26
C ILE A 113 0.85 15.13 11.56
N GLY A 114 1.74 15.83 10.86
CA GLY A 114 1.85 17.29 10.97
C GLY A 114 1.06 18.03 9.91
N GLY A 115 0.80 17.42 8.75
CA GLY A 115 0.02 17.98 7.68
C GLY A 115 -0.62 16.92 6.79
N VAL A 116 -1.72 17.28 6.13
CA VAL A 116 -2.45 16.38 5.22
C VAL A 116 -2.83 17.10 3.94
N CYS A 117 -2.91 16.33 2.84
CA CYS A 117 -3.57 16.75 1.61
C CYS A 117 -4.99 16.20 1.54
N ASP A 118 -5.80 16.84 0.70
CA ASP A 118 -7.15 16.35 0.35
C ASP A 118 -8.03 16.01 1.57
N LEU A 119 -7.99 16.87 2.60
CA LEU A 119 -8.69 16.72 3.88
C LEU A 119 -10.16 16.27 3.74
N LYS A 120 -10.84 16.68 2.67
CA LYS A 120 -12.24 16.31 2.40
C LYS A 120 -12.48 14.80 2.25
N TYR A 121 -11.43 14.01 1.96
CA TYR A 121 -11.52 12.55 1.85
C TYR A 121 -11.06 11.81 3.11
N ILE A 122 -10.52 12.52 4.10
CA ILE A 122 -10.07 11.93 5.36
C ILE A 122 -11.22 12.01 6.36
N LYS A 123 -11.72 10.85 6.79
CA LYS A 123 -12.84 10.79 7.75
C LYS A 123 -12.38 10.67 9.19
N LEU A 124 -11.10 10.38 9.41
CA LEU A 124 -10.53 10.23 10.73
C LEU A 124 -10.76 11.50 11.55
N GLN A 125 -11.59 11.38 12.61
CA GLN A 125 -12.06 12.54 13.38
C GLN A 125 -10.92 13.33 14.00
N GLU A 126 -9.88 12.63 14.46
CA GLU A 126 -8.70 13.24 15.07
C GLU A 126 -7.93 14.11 14.08
N VAL A 127 -7.87 13.72 12.80
CA VAL A 127 -7.24 14.53 11.73
C VAL A 127 -8.11 15.74 11.39
N GLN A 128 -9.44 15.54 11.29
CA GLN A 128 -10.40 16.64 11.05
C GLN A 128 -10.32 17.69 12.17
N ASP A 129 -10.31 17.22 13.42
CA ASP A 129 -10.20 18.10 14.60
C ASP A 129 -8.82 18.78 14.66
N GLY A 130 -7.76 18.05 14.32
CA GLY A 130 -6.41 18.59 14.23
C GLY A 130 -6.30 19.72 13.21
N CYS A 131 -6.90 19.57 12.04
CA CYS A 131 -6.94 20.62 11.02
C CYS A 131 -7.80 21.82 11.45
N ARG A 132 -8.91 21.57 12.11
CA ARG A 132 -9.80 22.63 12.63
C ARG A 132 -9.12 23.45 13.74
N THR A 133 -8.33 22.83 14.59
CA THR A 133 -7.60 23.50 15.70
C THR A 133 -6.25 24.06 15.28
N GLY A 134 -5.74 23.71 14.09
CA GLY A 134 -4.44 24.12 13.60
C GLY A 134 -3.27 23.28 14.12
N SER A 135 -3.51 22.17 14.82
CA SER A 135 -2.45 21.23 15.25
C SER A 135 -1.96 20.33 14.11
N ILE A 136 -2.78 20.16 13.07
CA ILE A 136 -2.43 19.51 11.79
C ILE A 136 -2.66 20.55 10.69
N ALA A 137 -1.74 20.71 9.76
CA ALA A 137 -1.89 21.63 8.64
C ALA A 137 -2.69 20.99 7.50
N ASP A 138 -3.74 21.65 7.01
CA ASP A 138 -4.31 21.35 5.71
C ASP A 138 -3.43 22.01 4.64
N VAL A 139 -2.63 21.20 3.93
CA VAL A 139 -1.72 21.65 2.87
C VAL A 139 -2.36 21.60 1.48
N GLY A 140 -3.68 21.45 1.40
CA GLY A 140 -4.46 21.60 0.19
C GLY A 140 -4.60 20.31 -0.63
N ASN A 141 -4.56 20.46 -1.94
CA ASN A 141 -4.76 19.34 -2.87
C ASN A 141 -3.45 18.61 -3.18
N GLY A 142 -3.46 17.27 -3.15
CA GLY A 142 -2.26 16.45 -3.37
C GLY A 142 -1.61 16.62 -4.75
N MET A 143 -2.37 17.01 -5.78
CA MET A 143 -1.81 17.29 -7.11
C MET A 143 -1.17 18.69 -7.22
N ASN A 144 -1.54 19.62 -6.35
CA ASN A 144 -0.98 20.96 -6.28
C ASN A 144 -1.00 21.46 -4.83
N PRO A 145 -0.10 20.92 -3.98
CA PRO A 145 -0.07 21.25 -2.57
C PRO A 145 0.45 22.69 -2.32
N ASP A 146 0.09 23.22 -1.17
CA ASP A 146 0.59 24.49 -0.67
C ASP A 146 2.02 24.32 -0.16
N ILE A 147 2.97 24.65 -1.02
CA ILE A 147 4.41 24.50 -0.76
C ILE A 147 4.88 25.37 0.40
N GLU A 148 4.31 26.56 0.55
CA GLU A 148 4.70 27.50 1.65
C GLU A 148 4.30 26.91 3.00
N LYS A 149 3.08 26.37 3.12
CA LYS A 149 2.66 25.66 4.33
C LYS A 149 3.52 24.43 4.63
N ILE A 150 3.94 23.67 3.62
CA ILE A 150 4.84 22.52 3.81
C ILE A 150 6.20 23.01 4.34
N ILE A 151 6.74 24.08 3.79
CA ILE A 151 8.01 24.66 4.27
C ILE A 151 7.89 25.12 5.73
N ASP A 152 6.84 25.86 6.06
CA ASP A 152 6.62 26.40 7.41
C ASP A 152 6.42 25.28 8.45
N LEU A 153 5.87 24.15 8.01
CA LEU A 153 5.66 22.97 8.86
C LEU A 153 6.97 22.30 9.27
N HIS A 154 8.06 22.42 8.48
CA HIS A 154 9.34 21.73 8.67
C HIS A 154 9.16 20.22 8.93
N PRO A 155 8.56 19.46 8.02
CA PRO A 155 8.33 18.05 8.25
C PRO A 155 9.61 17.21 8.09
N ASP A 156 9.67 16.09 8.81
CA ASP A 156 10.75 15.10 8.66
C ASP A 156 10.67 14.34 7.32
N ALA A 157 9.45 14.18 6.79
CA ALA A 157 9.20 13.49 5.52
C ALA A 157 7.84 13.86 4.91
N ILE A 158 7.70 13.60 3.62
CA ILE A 158 6.44 13.70 2.88
C ILE A 158 6.08 12.31 2.37
N MET A 159 4.91 11.79 2.74
CA MET A 159 4.39 10.50 2.33
C MET A 159 3.40 10.68 1.19
N LEU A 160 3.70 10.15 0.02
CA LEU A 160 2.83 10.24 -1.16
C LEU A 160 2.92 8.95 -1.99
N SER A 161 1.89 8.68 -2.78
CA SER A 161 1.87 7.51 -3.66
C SER A 161 2.49 7.86 -5.00
N PRO A 162 3.51 7.10 -5.46
CA PRO A 162 4.05 7.23 -6.81
C PRO A 162 3.01 6.74 -7.83
N PHE A 163 3.12 7.16 -9.08
CA PHE A 163 2.34 6.63 -10.20
C PHE A 163 3.19 6.57 -11.47
N GLU A 164 2.80 5.69 -12.37
CA GLU A 164 3.54 5.46 -13.62
C GLU A 164 3.66 6.76 -14.41
N ASN A 165 4.86 7.02 -14.94
CA ASN A 165 5.13 8.20 -15.76
C ASN A 165 4.83 9.54 -15.07
N SER A 166 4.88 9.61 -13.74
CA SER A 166 4.66 10.86 -12.99
C SER A 166 5.65 11.97 -13.38
N GLY A 167 6.79 11.62 -13.95
CA GLY A 167 7.85 12.57 -14.29
C GLY A 167 8.50 13.24 -13.08
N GLY A 168 8.23 12.73 -11.88
CA GLY A 168 8.66 13.26 -10.60
C GLY A 168 7.52 13.95 -9.82
N TYR A 169 7.87 14.55 -8.67
CA TYR A 169 6.91 15.17 -7.75
C TYR A 169 6.93 16.71 -7.83
N GLY A 170 7.49 17.25 -8.91
CA GLY A 170 7.43 18.66 -9.25
C GLY A 170 8.09 19.58 -8.20
N ARG A 171 7.32 20.52 -7.65
CA ARG A 171 7.84 21.50 -6.67
C ARG A 171 8.22 20.87 -5.33
N VAL A 172 7.60 19.75 -4.97
CA VAL A 172 7.83 19.05 -3.69
C VAL A 172 9.24 18.48 -3.63
N GLU A 173 9.81 17.96 -4.73
CA GLU A 173 11.18 17.44 -4.80
C GLU A 173 12.23 18.50 -4.47
N LYS A 174 11.94 19.77 -4.78
CA LYS A 174 12.87 20.87 -4.59
C LYS A 174 12.98 21.30 -3.12
N LEU A 175 12.17 20.72 -2.24
CA LEU A 175 12.17 21.09 -0.81
C LEU A 175 13.32 20.43 -0.04
N ASN A 176 14.02 19.45 -0.63
CA ASN A 176 15.05 18.64 0.04
C ASN A 176 14.53 17.95 1.33
N ILE A 177 13.24 17.64 1.36
CA ILE A 177 12.58 16.85 2.40
C ILE A 177 12.46 15.41 1.87
N PRO A 178 12.84 14.38 2.65
CA PRO A 178 12.67 13.00 2.23
C PRO A 178 11.24 12.71 1.77
N ILE A 179 11.08 12.17 0.57
CA ILE A 179 9.80 11.71 0.04
C ILE A 179 9.73 10.21 0.27
N ILE A 180 8.72 9.76 0.99
CA ILE A 180 8.41 8.35 1.20
C ILE A 180 7.39 7.92 0.16
N GLU A 181 7.81 7.13 -0.79
CA GLU A 181 6.99 6.61 -1.88
C GLU A 181 6.14 5.45 -1.38
N CYS A 182 4.86 5.71 -1.17
CA CYS A 182 3.90 4.75 -0.66
C CYS A 182 3.36 3.88 -1.81
N ALA A 183 4.16 2.91 -2.26
CA ALA A 183 3.86 2.02 -3.38
C ALA A 183 3.11 0.74 -2.97
N ASP A 184 2.65 0.64 -1.73
CA ASP A 184 1.90 -0.50 -1.17
C ASP A 184 0.67 -0.88 -1.99
N TYR A 185 0.01 0.10 -2.60
CA TYR A 185 -1.18 -0.12 -3.42
C TYR A 185 -0.91 -0.92 -4.70
N MET A 186 0.35 -1.05 -5.10
CA MET A 186 0.80 -1.81 -6.28
C MET A 186 1.14 -3.27 -5.95
N GLU A 187 1.03 -3.68 -4.69
CA GLU A 187 1.14 -5.09 -4.34
C GLU A 187 0.01 -5.89 -4.98
N THR A 188 0.33 -7.09 -5.42
CA THR A 188 -0.61 -7.97 -6.13
C THR A 188 -1.42 -8.87 -5.20
N SER A 189 -1.12 -8.88 -3.90
CA SER A 189 -1.88 -9.61 -2.89
C SER A 189 -2.30 -8.72 -1.73
N ALA A 190 -3.43 -9.03 -1.14
CA ALA A 190 -3.98 -8.27 -0.01
C ALA A 190 -3.06 -8.32 1.22
N LEU A 191 -2.51 -9.49 1.53
CA LEU A 191 -1.51 -9.62 2.61
C LEU A 191 -0.18 -8.97 2.26
N GLY A 192 0.25 -8.98 0.98
CA GLY A 192 1.44 -8.25 0.54
C GLY A 192 1.32 -6.76 0.80
N ARG A 193 0.17 -6.17 0.45
CA ARG A 193 -0.13 -4.77 0.75
C ARG A 193 -0.13 -4.50 2.26
N ALA A 194 -0.81 -5.33 3.03
CA ALA A 194 -0.88 -5.17 4.49
C ALA A 194 0.49 -5.28 5.15
N GLU A 195 1.40 -6.13 4.64
CA GLU A 195 2.72 -6.32 5.21
C GLU A 195 3.61 -5.07 5.16
N TRP A 196 3.30 -4.09 4.28
CA TRP A 196 3.99 -2.79 4.26
C TRP A 196 3.83 -2.01 5.57
N MET A 197 2.83 -2.34 6.42
CA MET A 197 2.73 -1.71 7.74
C MET A 197 4.00 -1.87 8.57
N ARG A 198 4.80 -2.91 8.33
CA ARG A 198 6.08 -3.15 8.99
C ARG A 198 7.12 -2.09 8.60
N PHE A 199 7.16 -1.69 7.32
CA PHE A 199 8.00 -0.58 6.85
C PHE A 199 7.57 0.75 7.50
N TYR A 200 6.27 1.03 7.50
CA TYR A 200 5.75 2.23 8.15
C TYR A 200 5.99 2.22 9.66
N GLY A 201 5.88 1.06 10.31
CA GLY A 201 6.25 0.89 11.71
C GLY A 201 7.71 1.26 12.01
N LEU A 202 8.64 0.89 11.13
CA LEU A 202 10.07 1.30 11.25
C LEU A 202 10.24 2.81 11.09
N LEU A 203 9.52 3.43 10.15
CA LEU A 203 9.61 4.88 9.92
C LEU A 203 9.17 5.69 11.14
N PHE A 204 8.14 5.23 11.86
CA PHE A 204 7.53 5.96 12.98
C PHE A 204 7.91 5.45 14.36
N GLY A 205 8.83 4.47 14.46
CA GLY A 205 9.26 3.90 15.75
C GLY A 205 8.23 2.96 16.39
N GLU A 206 7.26 2.49 15.61
CA GLU A 206 6.16 1.62 16.06
C GLU A 206 6.28 0.19 15.48
N ALA A 207 7.52 -0.28 15.24
CA ALA A 207 7.79 -1.56 14.59
C ALA A 207 7.12 -2.74 15.31
N GLN A 208 7.20 -2.80 16.63
CA GLN A 208 6.60 -3.88 17.41
C GLN A 208 5.08 -3.92 17.27
N LYS A 209 4.43 -2.77 17.27
CA LYS A 209 2.97 -2.67 17.12
C LYS A 209 2.54 -3.03 15.70
N ALA A 210 3.28 -2.57 14.70
CA ALA A 210 3.05 -2.93 13.30
C ALA A 210 3.22 -4.44 13.06
N ASP A 211 4.27 -5.06 13.62
CA ASP A 211 4.48 -6.51 13.54
C ASP A 211 3.34 -7.30 14.21
N SER A 212 2.90 -6.86 15.39
CA SER A 212 1.79 -7.51 16.11
C SER A 212 0.47 -7.38 15.34
N LEU A 213 0.20 -6.20 14.80
CA LEU A 213 -1.00 -5.93 14.00
C LEU A 213 -1.01 -6.78 12.72
N PHE A 214 0.13 -6.82 12.00
CA PHE A 214 0.25 -7.66 10.81
C PHE A 214 0.04 -9.15 11.12
N ALA A 215 0.61 -9.64 12.21
CA ALA A 215 0.45 -11.04 12.61
C ALA A 215 -1.01 -11.39 12.92
N GLU A 216 -1.78 -10.47 13.51
CA GLU A 216 -3.22 -10.64 13.74
C GLU A 216 -3.99 -10.65 12.41
N VAL A 217 -3.75 -9.68 11.53
CA VAL A 217 -4.37 -9.59 10.20
C VAL A 217 -4.09 -10.84 9.38
N GLU A 218 -2.84 -11.28 9.35
CA GLU A 218 -2.42 -12.49 8.63
C GLU A 218 -3.15 -13.74 9.14
N LYS A 219 -3.19 -13.91 10.45
CA LYS A 219 -3.90 -15.03 11.08
C LYS A 219 -5.37 -15.03 10.70
N ASN A 220 -6.06 -13.91 10.90
CA ASN A 220 -7.49 -13.77 10.61
C ASN A 220 -7.78 -14.01 9.13
N TYR A 221 -6.96 -13.45 8.23
CA TYR A 221 -7.11 -13.63 6.79
C TYR A 221 -7.00 -15.09 6.37
N ASN A 222 -5.98 -15.79 6.87
CA ASN A 222 -5.76 -17.20 6.53
C ASN A 222 -6.83 -18.13 7.14
N GLU A 223 -7.31 -17.84 8.35
CA GLU A 223 -8.45 -18.58 8.95
C GLU A 223 -9.72 -18.41 8.12
N LEU A 224 -10.04 -17.19 7.67
CA LEU A 224 -11.18 -16.91 6.81
C LEU A 224 -11.05 -17.61 5.43
N LYS A 225 -9.89 -17.55 4.82
CA LYS A 225 -9.63 -18.26 3.56
C LYS A 225 -9.80 -19.77 3.70
N ALA A 226 -9.41 -20.34 4.83
CA ALA A 226 -9.58 -21.76 5.11
C ALA A 226 -11.07 -22.17 5.23
N LEU A 227 -11.99 -21.27 5.59
CA LEU A 227 -13.42 -21.56 5.67
C LEU A 227 -14.03 -21.84 4.30
N VAL A 228 -13.55 -21.19 3.24
CA VAL A 228 -14.09 -21.33 1.88
C VAL A 228 -13.39 -22.40 1.07
N ALA A 229 -12.19 -22.83 1.45
CA ALA A 229 -11.40 -23.81 0.72
C ALA A 229 -12.12 -25.16 0.43
N PRO A 230 -13.00 -25.68 1.33
CA PRO A 230 -13.73 -26.92 1.09
C PRO A 230 -14.94 -26.78 0.17
N LEU A 231 -15.33 -25.56 -0.21
CA LEU A 231 -16.56 -25.33 -0.97
C LEU A 231 -16.43 -25.86 -2.40
N SER A 232 -17.46 -26.54 -2.86
CA SER A 232 -17.53 -27.09 -4.23
C SER A 232 -18.12 -26.13 -5.26
N SER A 233 -18.75 -25.03 -4.81
CA SER A 233 -19.37 -24.04 -5.67
C SER A 233 -18.80 -22.65 -5.36
N ALA A 234 -18.48 -21.90 -6.41
CA ALA A 234 -18.00 -20.54 -6.32
C ALA A 234 -18.96 -19.64 -7.12
N PRO A 235 -19.73 -18.75 -6.47
CA PRO A 235 -20.61 -17.82 -7.17
C PRO A 235 -19.80 -16.84 -8.02
N SER A 236 -20.39 -16.42 -9.12
CA SER A 236 -19.77 -15.44 -10.01
C SER A 236 -19.99 -14.01 -9.56
N VAL A 237 -18.98 -13.15 -9.72
CA VAL A 237 -19.04 -11.75 -9.29
C VAL A 237 -18.53 -10.78 -10.35
N ILE A 238 -19.25 -9.66 -10.53
CA ILE A 238 -18.77 -8.45 -11.20
C ILE A 238 -18.61 -7.32 -10.17
N SER A 239 -17.86 -6.30 -10.55
CA SER A 239 -17.63 -5.17 -9.64
C SER A 239 -17.58 -3.82 -10.36
N GLU A 240 -17.64 -2.75 -9.56
CA GLU A 240 -17.60 -1.36 -9.95
C GLU A 240 -18.82 -0.87 -10.73
N LEU A 241 -18.80 0.41 -11.13
CA LEU A 241 -19.79 1.07 -11.93
C LEU A 241 -19.14 1.72 -13.17
N LYS A 242 -19.92 1.88 -14.22
CA LYS A 242 -19.51 2.67 -15.37
C LYS A 242 -19.30 4.13 -14.95
N ASN A 243 -18.17 4.71 -15.37
CA ASN A 243 -17.83 6.11 -15.13
C ASN A 243 -17.59 6.82 -16.48
N GLY A 244 -18.43 7.78 -16.80
CA GLY A 244 -18.38 8.45 -18.09
C GLY A 244 -18.59 7.46 -19.26
N SER A 245 -17.62 7.36 -20.15
CA SER A 245 -17.66 6.44 -21.32
C SER A 245 -17.14 5.05 -21.05
N ALA A 246 -16.43 4.81 -19.95
CA ALA A 246 -15.78 3.53 -19.63
C ALA A 246 -16.26 2.94 -18.32
N TRP A 247 -16.14 1.63 -18.20
CA TRP A 247 -16.29 0.89 -16.96
C TRP A 247 -14.91 0.40 -16.53
N TYR A 248 -14.38 0.96 -15.45
CA TYR A 248 -13.09 0.59 -14.91
C TYR A 248 -13.23 -0.61 -13.99
N VAL A 249 -12.91 -1.80 -14.50
CA VAL A 249 -12.98 -3.04 -13.71
C VAL A 249 -11.57 -3.45 -13.24
N PRO A 250 -11.43 -4.11 -12.09
CA PRO A 250 -10.15 -4.69 -11.67
C PRO A 250 -9.65 -5.70 -12.71
N GLY A 251 -8.38 -5.62 -13.07
CA GLY A 251 -7.75 -6.67 -13.88
C GLY A 251 -7.66 -8.00 -13.11
N GLY A 252 -7.51 -9.12 -13.83
CA GLY A 252 -7.55 -10.46 -13.24
C GLY A 252 -6.38 -10.75 -12.28
N LYS A 253 -5.25 -10.05 -12.42
CA LYS A 253 -4.10 -10.15 -11.50
C LYS A 253 -4.08 -9.08 -10.41
N SER A 254 -5.15 -8.27 -10.29
CA SER A 254 -5.26 -7.25 -9.26
C SER A 254 -5.50 -7.84 -7.86
N THR A 255 -5.17 -7.06 -6.83
CA THR A 255 -5.51 -7.40 -5.43
C THR A 255 -7.01 -7.66 -5.26
N SER A 256 -7.88 -6.88 -5.93
CA SER A 256 -9.34 -7.07 -5.87
C SER A 256 -9.77 -8.43 -6.45
N ALA A 257 -9.25 -8.81 -7.62
CA ALA A 257 -9.57 -10.10 -8.22
C ALA A 257 -9.10 -11.26 -7.34
N ARG A 258 -7.92 -11.14 -6.74
CA ARG A 258 -7.38 -12.17 -5.83
C ARG A 258 -8.20 -12.30 -4.55
N ILE A 259 -8.65 -11.19 -3.95
CA ILE A 259 -9.46 -11.27 -2.73
C ILE A 259 -10.86 -11.84 -3.00
N TYR A 260 -11.43 -11.64 -4.21
CA TYR A 260 -12.66 -12.33 -4.60
C TYR A 260 -12.46 -13.86 -4.69
N ALA A 261 -11.34 -14.29 -5.27
CA ALA A 261 -10.99 -15.71 -5.31
C ALA A 261 -10.73 -16.27 -3.89
N ASP A 262 -10.04 -15.54 -3.03
CA ASP A 262 -9.80 -15.91 -1.63
C ASP A 262 -11.11 -15.95 -0.81
N ALA A 263 -12.15 -15.22 -1.24
CA ALA A 263 -13.50 -15.29 -0.68
C ALA A 263 -14.35 -16.42 -1.30
N GLY A 264 -13.78 -17.27 -2.16
CA GLY A 264 -14.48 -18.39 -2.80
C GLY A 264 -15.44 -17.96 -3.91
N ALA A 265 -15.18 -16.87 -4.64
CA ALA A 265 -15.97 -16.43 -5.78
C ALA A 265 -15.19 -16.47 -7.09
N ASN A 266 -15.90 -16.58 -8.20
CA ASN A 266 -15.38 -16.52 -9.56
C ASN A 266 -15.55 -15.10 -10.12
N TYR A 267 -14.47 -14.37 -10.22
CA TYR A 267 -14.49 -13.06 -10.84
C TYR A 267 -14.57 -13.19 -12.36
N VAL A 268 -15.52 -12.48 -13.00
CA VAL A 268 -15.79 -12.65 -14.45
C VAL A 268 -14.65 -12.23 -15.37
N PHE A 269 -13.68 -11.46 -14.87
CA PHE A 269 -12.45 -11.05 -15.57
C PHE A 269 -11.19 -11.68 -14.96
N ALA A 270 -11.29 -12.81 -14.28
CA ALA A 270 -10.13 -13.49 -13.66
C ALA A 270 -9.04 -13.88 -14.67
N ASP A 271 -9.40 -14.06 -15.95
CA ASP A 271 -8.46 -14.40 -17.03
C ASP A 271 -7.63 -13.21 -17.53
N ASP A 272 -7.95 -11.98 -17.11
CA ASP A 272 -7.22 -10.79 -17.53
C ASP A 272 -5.84 -10.74 -16.86
N GLU A 273 -4.82 -10.33 -17.63
CA GLU A 273 -3.43 -10.37 -17.20
C GLU A 273 -2.94 -9.09 -16.49
N HIS A 274 -3.78 -8.05 -16.39
CA HIS A 274 -3.42 -6.78 -15.75
C HIS A 274 -3.57 -6.85 -14.23
N SER A 275 -2.64 -6.21 -13.54
CA SER A 275 -2.70 -6.03 -12.07
C SER A 275 -3.44 -4.76 -11.63
N GLY A 276 -3.63 -3.80 -12.55
CA GLY A 276 -4.39 -2.57 -12.32
C GLY A 276 -5.83 -2.66 -12.78
N SER A 277 -6.53 -1.50 -12.82
CA SER A 277 -7.86 -1.38 -13.41
C SER A 277 -7.77 -1.26 -14.94
N ILE A 278 -8.68 -1.93 -15.65
CA ILE A 278 -8.80 -1.88 -17.10
C ILE A 278 -10.08 -1.13 -17.50
N PRO A 279 -10.00 -0.19 -18.45
CA PRO A 279 -11.16 0.50 -18.99
C PRO A 279 -11.83 -0.37 -20.05
N LEU A 280 -13.09 -0.73 -19.83
CA LEU A 280 -13.90 -1.52 -20.77
C LEU A 280 -15.14 -0.75 -21.21
N ALA A 281 -15.65 -1.08 -22.40
CA ALA A 281 -16.97 -0.64 -22.84
C ALA A 281 -18.06 -1.38 -22.06
N PHE A 282 -19.23 -0.76 -21.90
CA PHE A 282 -20.38 -1.39 -21.24
C PHE A 282 -20.72 -2.73 -21.86
N GLU A 283 -20.73 -2.81 -23.19
CA GLU A 283 -21.08 -4.02 -23.95
C GLU A 283 -20.16 -5.20 -23.59
N THR A 284 -18.86 -4.94 -23.41
CA THR A 284 -17.89 -5.95 -23.01
C THR A 284 -18.16 -6.46 -21.59
N VAL A 285 -18.46 -5.56 -20.66
CA VAL A 285 -18.79 -5.93 -19.27
C VAL A 285 -20.12 -6.66 -19.22
N PHE A 286 -21.11 -6.22 -20.00
CA PHE A 286 -22.42 -6.87 -20.08
C PHE A 286 -22.31 -8.28 -20.65
N ASP A 287 -21.59 -8.45 -21.76
CA ASP A 287 -21.42 -9.76 -22.41
C ASP A 287 -20.81 -10.78 -21.45
N LYS A 288 -19.75 -10.42 -20.74
CA LYS A 288 -19.10 -11.32 -19.75
C LYS A 288 -19.87 -11.49 -18.43
N GLY A 289 -20.48 -10.39 -17.95
CA GLY A 289 -20.99 -10.29 -16.59
C GLY A 289 -22.50 -10.32 -16.41
N GLN A 290 -23.31 -10.32 -17.49
CA GLN A 290 -24.77 -10.25 -17.39
C GLN A 290 -25.40 -11.36 -16.55
N ASN A 291 -24.76 -12.53 -16.49
CA ASN A 291 -25.21 -13.70 -15.73
C ASN A 291 -24.50 -13.88 -14.37
N ALA A 292 -23.70 -12.88 -13.93
CA ALA A 292 -23.05 -12.94 -12.64
C ALA A 292 -24.08 -13.01 -11.49
N ASP A 293 -23.75 -13.81 -10.47
CA ASP A 293 -24.61 -14.03 -9.30
C ASP A 293 -24.65 -12.79 -8.39
N PHE A 294 -23.52 -12.12 -8.26
CA PHE A 294 -23.34 -10.94 -7.41
C PHE A 294 -22.73 -9.78 -8.17
N TRP A 295 -23.09 -8.56 -7.72
CA TRP A 295 -22.49 -7.32 -8.18
C TRP A 295 -22.08 -6.45 -7.00
N LEU A 296 -20.79 -6.12 -6.89
CA LEU A 296 -20.22 -5.28 -5.85
C LEU A 296 -19.94 -3.89 -6.41
N ILE A 297 -20.54 -2.86 -5.84
CA ILE A 297 -20.36 -1.48 -6.31
C ILE A 297 -19.73 -0.61 -5.22
N LYS A 298 -18.87 0.31 -5.62
CA LYS A 298 -18.35 1.38 -4.75
C LYS A 298 -18.82 2.74 -5.24
N TYR A 299 -19.22 3.57 -4.32
CA TYR A 299 -19.68 4.94 -4.61
C TYR A 299 -19.45 5.84 -3.38
N ASN A 300 -19.55 7.17 -3.59
CA ASN A 300 -19.38 8.15 -2.53
C ASN A 300 -20.54 9.15 -2.60
N GLN A 301 -21.48 9.04 -1.68
CA GLN A 301 -22.64 9.96 -1.58
C GLN A 301 -23.21 10.00 -0.16
N ALA A 302 -24.02 11.00 0.15
CA ALA A 302 -24.58 11.22 1.49
C ALA A 302 -25.56 10.13 1.92
N ILE A 303 -26.30 9.54 0.97
CA ILE A 303 -27.34 8.53 1.20
C ILE A 303 -26.94 7.22 0.49
N ASP A 304 -27.31 6.06 1.02
CA ASP A 304 -27.01 4.80 0.36
C ASP A 304 -27.79 4.67 -0.94
N LYS A 305 -27.14 4.16 -1.98
CA LYS A 305 -27.70 3.98 -3.32
C LYS A 305 -28.79 2.90 -3.29
N THR A 306 -29.84 3.13 -4.09
CA THR A 306 -30.96 2.19 -4.25
C THR A 306 -30.96 1.58 -5.65
N TYR A 307 -31.74 0.51 -5.86
CA TYR A 307 -31.97 -0.07 -7.19
C TYR A 307 -32.58 0.94 -8.14
N LYS A 308 -33.51 1.77 -7.64
CA LYS A 308 -34.15 2.84 -8.44
C LYS A 308 -33.14 3.89 -8.92
N GLU A 309 -32.22 4.33 -8.04
CA GLU A 309 -31.17 5.27 -8.45
C GLU A 309 -30.20 4.64 -9.44
N LEU A 310 -29.84 3.36 -9.23
CA LEU A 310 -28.93 2.64 -10.12
C LEU A 310 -29.54 2.51 -11.53
N GLU A 311 -30.85 2.25 -11.64
CA GLU A 311 -31.58 2.24 -12.91
C GLU A 311 -31.62 3.63 -13.55
N GLN A 312 -31.82 4.69 -12.75
CA GLN A 312 -31.83 6.07 -13.23
C GLN A 312 -30.45 6.54 -13.72
N ASP A 313 -29.37 6.10 -13.05
CA ASP A 313 -27.99 6.39 -13.46
C ASP A 313 -27.70 5.81 -14.85
N TYR A 314 -28.15 4.57 -15.10
CA TYR A 314 -27.97 3.92 -16.39
C TYR A 314 -28.93 2.74 -16.56
N ALA A 315 -30.03 2.94 -17.28
CA ALA A 315 -31.10 1.95 -17.47
C ALA A 315 -30.63 0.55 -17.91
N PRO A 316 -29.58 0.38 -18.77
CA PRO A 316 -29.09 -0.94 -19.14
C PRO A 316 -28.59 -1.83 -17.98
N TYR A 317 -28.32 -1.24 -16.80
CA TYR A 317 -27.97 -2.03 -15.60
C TYR A 317 -29.06 -3.03 -15.19
N THR A 318 -30.34 -2.77 -15.52
CA THR A 318 -31.46 -3.67 -15.29
C THR A 318 -31.36 -4.99 -16.04
N GLY A 319 -30.49 -5.06 -17.06
CA GLY A 319 -30.21 -6.28 -17.83
C GLY A 319 -29.45 -7.35 -17.06
N PHE A 320 -28.65 -6.96 -16.05
CA PHE A 320 -27.84 -7.89 -15.26
C PHE A 320 -28.69 -8.80 -14.38
N ARG A 321 -28.31 -10.08 -14.26
CA ARG A 321 -28.94 -11.04 -13.36
C ARG A 321 -28.89 -10.59 -11.91
N ALA A 322 -27.72 -10.11 -11.44
CA ALA A 322 -27.57 -9.61 -10.08
C ALA A 322 -28.52 -8.42 -9.77
N PHE A 323 -28.87 -7.60 -10.76
CA PHE A 323 -29.90 -6.55 -10.62
C PHE A 323 -31.29 -7.14 -10.44
N LYS A 324 -31.67 -8.08 -11.33
CA LYS A 324 -32.98 -8.74 -11.33
C LYS A 324 -33.23 -9.57 -10.07
N GLU A 325 -32.20 -10.26 -9.59
CA GLU A 325 -32.25 -11.13 -8.40
C GLU A 325 -31.97 -10.38 -7.09
N ARG A 326 -31.76 -9.06 -7.15
CA ARG A 326 -31.49 -8.22 -5.96
C ARG A 326 -30.22 -8.65 -5.19
N ASN A 327 -29.15 -9.00 -5.92
CA ASN A 327 -27.87 -9.42 -5.39
C ASN A 327 -26.76 -8.37 -5.64
N ILE A 328 -27.11 -7.06 -5.45
CA ILE A 328 -26.15 -5.99 -5.51
C ILE A 328 -25.83 -5.50 -4.10
N TYR A 329 -24.53 -5.38 -3.81
CA TYR A 329 -24.02 -4.87 -2.55
C TYR A 329 -23.21 -3.62 -2.80
N GLY A 330 -23.53 -2.56 -2.07
CA GLY A 330 -22.93 -1.24 -2.18
C GLY A 330 -21.98 -0.93 -1.04
N CYS A 331 -20.79 -0.44 -1.36
CA CYS A 331 -19.88 0.17 -0.40
C CYS A 331 -19.94 1.69 -0.58
N ASN A 332 -20.65 2.38 0.32
CA ASN A 332 -20.70 3.83 0.32
C ASN A 332 -19.48 4.39 1.04
N THR A 333 -18.42 4.66 0.28
CA THR A 333 -17.16 5.19 0.83
C THR A 333 -17.31 6.60 1.44
N GLY A 334 -18.45 7.26 1.26
CA GLY A 334 -18.83 8.48 1.98
C GLY A 334 -19.23 8.22 3.45
N LYS A 335 -19.67 7.00 3.78
CA LYS A 335 -20.16 6.63 5.11
C LYS A 335 -19.22 5.69 5.88
N VAL A 336 -18.57 4.75 5.19
CA VAL A 336 -17.70 3.74 5.83
C VAL A 336 -16.23 4.04 5.59
N ASP A 337 -15.38 3.70 6.53
CA ASP A 337 -13.92 3.95 6.49
C ASP A 337 -13.20 2.92 5.61
N PHE A 338 -13.72 2.74 4.37
CA PHE A 338 -13.19 1.72 3.47
C PHE A 338 -11.72 1.92 3.17
N TYR A 339 -11.33 3.14 2.79
CA TYR A 339 -9.95 3.44 2.39
C TYR A 339 -9.00 3.62 3.57
N GLU A 340 -9.48 4.06 4.73
CA GLU A 340 -8.68 4.19 5.95
C GLU A 340 -8.40 2.84 6.63
N ASP A 341 -9.21 1.82 6.34
CA ASP A 341 -9.17 0.54 7.08
C ASP A 341 -8.80 -0.66 6.18
N SER A 342 -9.55 -0.92 5.12
CA SER A 342 -9.43 -2.17 4.36
C SER A 342 -8.06 -2.44 3.71
N PRO A 343 -7.25 -1.45 3.29
CA PRO A 343 -5.95 -1.72 2.70
C PRO A 343 -4.96 -2.43 3.61
N PHE A 344 -5.03 -2.14 4.92
CA PHE A 344 -4.18 -2.76 5.94
C PHE A 344 -4.93 -3.76 6.84
N HIS A 345 -6.26 -3.87 6.66
CA HIS A 345 -7.10 -4.91 7.25
C HIS A 345 -7.89 -5.69 6.18
N PRO A 346 -7.18 -6.35 5.25
CA PRO A 346 -7.85 -7.14 4.22
C PRO A 346 -8.64 -8.33 4.79
N ASP A 347 -8.34 -8.78 6.00
CA ASP A 347 -9.10 -9.77 6.75
C ASP A 347 -10.56 -9.33 6.97
N ARG A 348 -10.79 -8.06 7.28
CA ARG A 348 -12.13 -7.49 7.47
C ARG A 348 -12.90 -7.44 6.14
N LEU A 349 -12.22 -7.03 5.06
CA LEU A 349 -12.82 -7.03 3.73
C LEU A 349 -13.13 -8.46 3.24
N LEU A 350 -12.20 -9.40 3.45
CA LEU A 350 -12.41 -10.80 3.14
C LEU A 350 -13.62 -11.39 3.89
N LYS A 351 -13.79 -11.00 5.15
CA LYS A 351 -14.93 -11.43 5.97
C LYS A 351 -16.25 -10.94 5.42
N ASP A 352 -16.34 -9.67 4.99
CA ASP A 352 -17.52 -9.13 4.30
C ASP A 352 -17.83 -9.91 3.03
N LEU A 353 -16.82 -10.15 2.19
CA LEU A 353 -16.99 -10.86 0.93
C LEU A 353 -17.45 -12.31 1.14
N ILE A 354 -16.87 -13.02 2.11
CA ILE A 354 -17.32 -14.37 2.46
C ILE A 354 -18.78 -14.35 2.94
N LYS A 355 -19.16 -13.36 3.77
CA LYS A 355 -20.56 -13.23 4.21
C LYS A 355 -21.51 -12.97 3.06
N ILE A 356 -21.10 -12.20 2.05
CA ILE A 356 -21.91 -11.91 0.87
C ILE A 356 -22.06 -13.16 0.00
N PHE A 357 -20.96 -13.86 -0.30
CA PHE A 357 -20.94 -14.98 -1.22
C PHE A 357 -21.42 -16.29 -0.59
N HIS A 358 -21.19 -16.48 0.70
CA HIS A 358 -21.47 -17.69 1.46
C HIS A 358 -22.09 -17.36 2.82
N PRO A 359 -23.32 -16.82 2.87
CA PRO A 359 -23.92 -16.24 4.07
C PRO A 359 -24.04 -17.21 5.26
N THR A 360 -24.10 -18.51 5.00
CA THR A 360 -24.19 -19.54 6.03
C THR A 360 -22.89 -19.83 6.76
N LEU A 361 -21.73 -19.44 6.20
CA LEU A 361 -20.43 -19.66 6.84
C LEU A 361 -20.19 -18.69 8.01
N LEU A 362 -20.81 -17.52 7.97
CA LEU A 362 -20.62 -16.44 8.95
C LEU A 362 -21.98 -15.99 9.50
N GLU A 363 -22.76 -16.92 10.06
CA GLU A 363 -24.05 -16.59 10.72
C GLU A 363 -23.85 -15.56 11.82
N GLY A 364 -24.76 -14.58 11.91
CA GLY A 364 -24.70 -13.51 12.91
C GLY A 364 -23.65 -12.41 12.64
N TYR A 365 -22.81 -12.54 11.61
CA TYR A 365 -21.89 -11.46 11.24
C TYR A 365 -22.62 -10.37 10.45
N GLU A 366 -22.46 -9.12 10.86
CA GLU A 366 -22.93 -7.93 10.16
C GLU A 366 -21.81 -7.35 9.29
N LEU A 367 -22.15 -6.99 8.05
CA LEU A 367 -21.19 -6.43 7.07
C LEU A 367 -20.62 -5.10 7.57
N LYS A 368 -19.32 -4.95 7.47
CA LYS A 368 -18.61 -3.73 7.88
C LYS A 368 -18.61 -2.65 6.80
N TYR A 369 -18.34 -3.03 5.55
CA TYR A 369 -18.15 -2.08 4.45
C TYR A 369 -19.30 -2.08 3.45
N PHE A 370 -19.94 -3.22 3.27
CA PHE A 370 -20.98 -3.38 2.27
C PHE A 370 -22.38 -3.40 2.88
N THR A 371 -23.33 -2.90 2.14
CA THR A 371 -24.76 -2.99 2.46
C THR A 371 -25.49 -3.49 1.23
N LYS A 372 -26.44 -4.42 1.41
CA LYS A 372 -27.31 -4.86 0.30
C LYS A 372 -28.14 -3.66 -0.14
N LEU A 373 -28.22 -3.39 -1.46
CA LEU A 373 -29.00 -2.26 -1.97
C LEU A 373 -30.47 -2.40 -1.57
N ALA A 374 -31.07 -1.26 -1.18
CA ALA A 374 -32.49 -1.14 -0.97
C ALA A 374 -33.26 -0.93 -2.30
N GLU A 375 -34.59 -1.08 -2.30
CA GLU A 375 -35.45 -0.86 -3.48
C GLU A 375 -35.44 0.59 -3.98
#